data_483f87fcc73958ea601f340ecb519c63
#
_entry.id   483f87fcc73958ea601f340ecb519c63
#
_cell.length_a   1.000
_cell.length_b   1.000
_cell.length_c   1.000
_cell.angle_alpha   90.00
_cell.angle_beta   90.00
_cell.angle_gamma   90.00
#
_symmetry.space_group_name_H-M   'P 1'
#
loop_
_entity.id
_entity.type
_entity.pdbx_description
1 polymer ?
#
loop_
_entity_poly.entity_id
_entity_poly.type
_entity_poly.pdbx_seq_one_letter_code
_entity_poly.pdbx_strand_id
1 'polypeptide(L)'
;SVIKKISWLYCLKPETINIAAYRDEVRDYPEIEGIEVLVHKDYKLRRIAEIIMRTIPYPMLLIFKLEDKRQLYLAHQRISQSDSNKNTIEEFIVTDWLDGNSDLFKRLDIKQMRFTNFFALYSDIVDTVSIYNLSTMMPADDNITGLEARKLAREIEDIEEEMIDLRHKLKKESQFNRKMELNIKIKRLEQRKNNLLGGDING
;
A
#
# COMPACT_ATOMS: atom_id res chain seq x y z
N SER A 1 -0.69 25.75 -1.29
CA SER A 1 0.13 24.61 -0.83
C SER A 1 -0.77 23.44 -0.45
N VAL A 2 -0.32 22.21 -0.68
CA VAL A 2 -1.01 21.01 -0.20
C VAL A 2 -0.54 20.71 1.23
N ILE A 3 0.76 20.82 1.46
CA ILE A 3 1.40 20.54 2.74
C ILE A 3 1.23 21.74 3.66
N LYS A 4 0.80 21.45 4.90
CA LYS A 4 0.73 22.39 6.02
C LYS A 4 1.96 22.28 6.93
N LYS A 5 2.36 21.04 7.26
CA LYS A 5 3.48 20.75 8.14
C LYS A 5 4.04 19.37 7.86
N ILE A 6 5.34 19.19 7.99
CA ILE A 6 6.01 17.88 8.04
C ILE A 6 6.63 17.75 9.44
N SER A 7 6.40 16.63 10.09
CA SER A 7 6.92 16.34 11.42
C SER A 7 7.59 14.99 11.45
N TRP A 8 8.79 14.94 12.00
CA TRP A 8 9.46 13.68 12.33
C TRP A 8 8.87 13.16 13.63
N LEU A 9 8.22 12.00 13.61
CA LEU A 9 7.56 11.43 14.80
C LEU A 9 8.55 10.60 15.62
N TYR A 10 9.29 9.73 14.94
CA TYR A 10 10.27 8.84 15.56
C TYR A 10 11.30 8.38 14.54
N CYS A 11 12.42 7.92 15.07
CA CYS A 11 13.44 7.21 14.33
C CYS A 11 13.80 5.96 15.14
N LEU A 12 13.54 4.78 14.60
CA LEU A 12 13.91 3.51 15.21
C LEU A 12 15.32 3.15 14.76
N LYS A 13 16.27 3.22 15.69
CA LYS A 13 17.69 2.92 15.48
C LYS A 13 18.14 1.72 16.30
N PRO A 14 19.27 1.07 15.96
CA PRO A 14 19.83 0.00 16.78
C PRO A 14 19.97 0.39 18.25
N GLU A 15 20.39 1.63 18.51
CA GLU A 15 20.63 2.14 19.87
C GLU A 15 19.34 2.42 20.62
N THR A 16 18.21 2.67 19.96
CA THR A 16 16.95 3.04 20.61
C THR A 16 16.05 1.87 20.91
N ILE A 17 16.05 0.82 20.10
CA ILE A 17 15.15 -0.34 20.26
C ILE A 17 15.87 -1.70 20.25
N ASN A 18 17.21 -1.71 20.23
CA ASN A 18 18.02 -2.91 20.24
C ASN A 18 17.68 -3.92 19.11
N ILE A 19 17.49 -3.41 17.90
CA ILE A 19 17.31 -4.19 16.68
C ILE A 19 18.51 -3.94 15.76
N ALA A 20 19.06 -5.00 15.17
CA ALA A 20 20.19 -4.89 14.26
C ALA A 20 19.80 -4.20 12.95
N ALA A 21 20.70 -3.36 12.45
CA ALA A 21 20.65 -2.89 11.08
C ALA A 21 20.72 -4.07 10.10
N TYR A 22 20.19 -3.91 8.91
CA TYR A 22 20.28 -4.92 7.86
C TYR A 22 20.87 -4.31 6.59
N ARG A 23 21.86 -4.98 6.02
CA ARG A 23 22.44 -4.62 4.73
C ARG A 23 22.85 -5.86 3.96
N ASP A 24 22.50 -5.88 2.68
CA ASP A 24 22.99 -6.85 1.68
C ASP A 24 23.31 -6.11 0.36
N GLU A 25 23.46 -6.84 -0.74
CA GLU A 25 23.75 -6.28 -2.06
C GLU A 25 22.58 -5.49 -2.66
N VAL A 26 21.38 -5.71 -2.17
CA VAL A 26 20.13 -5.15 -2.72
C VAL A 26 19.53 -4.11 -1.79
N ARG A 27 19.68 -4.26 -0.47
CA ARG A 27 18.95 -3.50 0.54
C ARG A 27 19.87 -2.92 1.59
N ASP A 28 19.52 -1.74 2.07
CA ASP A 28 20.17 -1.07 3.19
C ASP A 28 19.09 -0.50 4.13
N TYR A 29 18.95 -1.13 5.29
CA TYR A 29 17.94 -0.81 6.31
C TYR A 29 18.63 -0.52 7.65
N PRO A 30 19.30 0.64 7.78
CA PRO A 30 20.03 0.99 9.01
C PRO A 30 19.09 1.43 10.13
N GLU A 31 17.91 1.95 9.79
CA GLU A 31 16.91 2.52 10.69
C GLU A 31 15.53 2.55 10.01
N ILE A 32 14.46 2.81 10.77
CA ILE A 32 13.10 3.02 10.25
C ILE A 32 12.60 4.37 10.73
N GLU A 33 12.07 5.17 9.79
CA GLU A 33 11.57 6.50 10.05
C GLU A 33 10.05 6.55 10.15
N GLY A 34 9.53 7.34 11.08
CA GLY A 34 8.12 7.71 11.16
C GLY A 34 7.94 9.19 10.88
N ILE A 35 7.27 9.52 9.77
CA ILE A 35 7.07 10.90 9.33
C ILE A 35 5.58 11.18 9.16
N GLU A 36 5.09 12.26 9.76
CA GLU A 36 3.73 12.77 9.56
C GLU A 36 3.74 14.00 8.66
N VAL A 37 2.86 14.00 7.68
CA VAL A 37 2.62 15.13 6.78
C VAL A 37 1.18 15.61 6.96
N LEU A 38 1.01 16.72 7.66
CA LEU A 38 -0.28 17.39 7.78
C LEU A 38 -0.59 18.11 6.47
N VAL A 39 -1.75 17.79 5.87
CA VAL A 39 -2.18 18.36 4.59
C VAL A 39 -3.49 19.13 4.72
N HIS A 40 -3.72 20.07 3.80
CA HIS A 40 -4.97 20.82 3.69
C HIS A 40 -6.04 20.12 2.84
N LYS A 41 -5.61 19.22 1.96
CA LYS A 41 -6.47 18.52 1.01
C LYS A 41 -5.81 17.26 0.48
N ASP A 42 -6.61 16.30 0.08
CA ASP A 42 -6.20 15.10 -0.66
C ASP A 42 -5.94 15.47 -2.13
N TYR A 43 -4.68 15.80 -2.41
CA TYR A 43 -4.27 16.14 -3.77
C TYR A 43 -2.81 15.76 -4.01
N LYS A 44 -2.59 14.88 -5.00
CA LYS A 44 -1.27 14.41 -5.43
C LYS A 44 -0.39 13.83 -4.30
N LEU A 45 -1.00 13.20 -3.29
CA LEU A 45 -0.28 12.69 -2.12
C LEU A 45 0.75 11.64 -2.51
N ARG A 46 0.44 10.75 -3.46
CA ARG A 46 1.40 9.77 -4.00
C ARG A 46 2.69 10.43 -4.53
N ARG A 47 2.54 11.56 -5.24
CA ARG A 47 3.71 12.31 -5.73
C ARG A 47 4.51 12.94 -4.62
N ILE A 48 3.84 13.44 -3.58
CA ILE A 48 4.48 13.98 -2.38
C ILE A 48 5.22 12.86 -1.63
N ALA A 49 4.61 11.72 -1.45
CA ALA A 49 5.23 10.53 -0.84
C ALA A 49 6.50 10.11 -1.59
N GLU A 50 6.43 10.04 -2.91
CA GLU A 50 7.58 9.71 -3.77
C GLU A 50 8.74 10.69 -3.57
N ILE A 51 8.47 11.98 -3.51
CA ILE A 51 9.51 13.01 -3.29
C ILE A 51 10.15 12.83 -1.92
N ILE A 52 9.34 12.65 -0.87
CA ILE A 52 9.85 12.48 0.51
C ILE A 52 10.72 11.22 0.61
N MET A 53 10.22 10.08 0.13
CA MET A 53 10.93 8.80 0.21
C MET A 53 12.19 8.74 -0.66
N ARG A 54 12.26 9.52 -1.74
CA ARG A 54 13.49 9.66 -2.54
C ARG A 54 14.51 10.59 -1.91
N THR A 55 14.04 11.57 -1.11
CA THR A 55 14.91 12.53 -0.44
C THR A 55 15.50 11.95 0.84
N ILE A 56 14.72 11.14 1.54
CA ILE A 56 15.13 10.46 2.79
C ILE A 56 15.30 8.99 2.47
N PRO A 57 16.53 8.49 2.29
CA PRO A 57 16.79 7.17 1.72
C PRO A 57 16.68 6.04 2.77
N TYR A 58 15.74 6.14 3.70
CA TYR A 58 15.50 5.16 4.74
C TYR A 58 14.09 4.57 4.61
N PRO A 59 13.89 3.29 4.96
CA PRO A 59 12.55 2.72 5.08
C PRO A 59 11.74 3.55 6.06
N MET A 60 10.49 3.86 5.69
CA MET A 60 9.68 4.75 6.52
C MET A 60 8.20 4.36 6.55
N LEU A 61 7.57 4.75 7.64
CA LEU A 61 6.13 4.86 7.79
C LEU A 61 5.75 6.32 7.55
N LEU A 62 5.28 6.63 6.34
CA LEU A 62 4.85 7.96 5.99
C LEU A 62 3.34 8.09 6.20
N ILE A 63 2.93 9.03 7.04
CA ILE A 63 1.54 9.20 7.46
C ILE A 63 1.05 10.56 6.97
N PHE A 64 0.14 10.57 6.01
CA PHE A 64 -0.61 11.79 5.71
C PHE A 64 -1.75 11.96 6.69
N LYS A 65 -1.91 13.17 7.20
CA LYS A 65 -3.01 13.54 8.09
C LYS A 65 -3.82 14.66 7.46
N LEU A 66 -5.11 14.40 7.32
CA LEU A 66 -6.11 15.35 6.87
C LEU A 66 -7.24 15.39 7.91
N GLU A 67 -7.37 16.50 8.63
CA GLU A 67 -8.28 16.59 9.77
C GLU A 67 -8.01 15.48 10.79
N ASP A 68 -8.96 14.62 11.10
CA ASP A 68 -8.85 13.51 12.05
C ASP A 68 -8.47 12.17 11.39
N LYS A 69 -8.40 12.15 10.05
CA LYS A 69 -8.07 10.95 9.28
C LYS A 69 -6.59 10.83 8.98
N ARG A 70 -6.13 9.60 8.82
CA ARG A 70 -4.75 9.25 8.47
C ARG A 70 -4.72 8.30 7.28
N GLN A 71 -3.75 8.49 6.40
CA GLN A 71 -3.47 7.59 5.29
C GLN A 71 -2.00 7.21 5.36
N LEU A 72 -1.70 5.90 5.35
CA LEU A 72 -0.35 5.37 5.46
C LEU A 72 0.20 5.08 4.06
N TYR A 73 1.46 5.45 3.85
CA TYR A 73 2.26 5.11 2.70
C TYR A 73 3.51 4.37 3.16
N LEU A 74 3.72 3.19 2.62
CA LEU A 74 4.90 2.35 2.84
C LEU A 74 5.43 1.88 1.49
N ALA A 75 6.72 1.64 1.43
CA ALA A 75 7.34 0.97 0.29
C ALA A 75 8.66 0.37 0.71
N HIS A 76 8.94 -0.84 0.28
CA HIS A 76 10.29 -1.34 0.32
C HIS A 76 11.20 -0.51 -0.60
N GLN A 77 12.45 -0.41 -0.20
CA GLN A 77 13.47 0.30 -0.96
C GLN A 77 14.62 -0.66 -1.26
N ARG A 78 15.26 -0.47 -2.39
CA ARG A 78 16.49 -1.17 -2.78
C ARG A 78 17.55 -0.17 -3.21
N ILE A 79 18.80 -0.55 -3.03
CA ILE A 79 19.95 0.22 -3.48
C ILE A 79 19.85 0.38 -5.00
N SER A 80 20.03 1.59 -5.51
CA SER A 80 20.01 1.84 -6.95
C SER A 80 21.22 1.20 -7.63
N GLN A 81 20.98 0.49 -8.72
CA GLN A 81 22.06 -0.10 -9.51
C GLN A 81 22.92 0.94 -10.26
N SER A 82 22.37 2.13 -10.50
CA SER A 82 23.07 3.21 -11.22
C SER A 82 23.78 4.20 -10.28
N ASP A 83 23.39 4.28 -9.01
CA ASP A 83 23.95 5.19 -8.03
C ASP A 83 23.75 4.61 -6.63
N SER A 84 24.81 4.07 -6.05
CA SER A 84 24.76 3.41 -4.73
C SER A 84 24.39 4.35 -3.56
N ASN A 85 24.40 5.67 -3.79
CA ASN A 85 23.97 6.66 -2.81
C ASN A 85 22.46 6.95 -2.88
N LYS A 86 21.75 6.33 -3.82
CA LYS A 86 20.30 6.49 -4.00
C LYS A 86 19.56 5.19 -3.84
N ASN A 87 18.35 5.30 -3.35
CA ASN A 87 17.44 4.16 -3.26
C ASN A 87 16.35 4.23 -4.34
N THR A 88 15.98 3.05 -4.83
CA THR A 88 14.82 2.86 -5.69
C THR A 88 13.65 2.42 -4.83
N ILE A 89 12.57 3.18 -4.90
CA ILE A 89 11.30 2.84 -4.24
C ILE A 89 10.66 1.71 -5.04
N GLU A 90 10.30 0.64 -4.36
CA GLU A 90 9.49 -0.45 -4.93
C GLU A 90 8.00 -0.05 -4.98
N GLU A 91 7.11 -1.01 -5.01
CA GLU A 91 5.67 -0.76 -5.01
C GLU A 91 5.21 -0.05 -3.73
N PHE A 92 4.40 1.00 -3.88
CA PHE A 92 3.73 1.64 -2.75
C PHE A 92 2.60 0.77 -2.23
N ILE A 93 2.60 0.57 -0.93
CA ILE A 93 1.47 0.04 -0.17
C ILE A 93 0.79 1.23 0.51
N VAL A 94 -0.46 1.48 0.15
CA VAL A 94 -1.22 2.65 0.58
C VAL A 94 -2.52 2.19 1.20
N THR A 95 -2.90 2.76 2.35
CA THR A 95 -4.21 2.50 2.94
C THR A 95 -5.26 3.46 2.38
N ASP A 96 -6.52 3.13 2.57
CA ASP A 96 -7.57 4.15 2.55
C ASP A 96 -7.38 5.15 3.70
N TRP A 97 -8.19 6.23 3.70
CA TRP A 97 -8.23 7.17 4.81
C TRP A 97 -8.83 6.48 6.05
N LEU A 98 -8.02 6.37 7.10
CA LEU A 98 -8.32 5.67 8.35
C LEU A 98 -8.76 6.65 9.43
N ASP A 99 -9.77 6.29 10.19
CA ASP A 99 -10.10 6.97 11.44
C ASP A 99 -9.08 6.61 12.54
N GLY A 100 -8.96 7.47 13.55
CA GLY A 100 -8.00 7.29 14.65
C GLY A 100 -8.15 6.01 15.48
N ASN A 101 -9.32 5.35 15.41
CA ASN A 101 -9.65 4.10 16.09
C ASN A 101 -9.62 2.89 15.14
N SER A 102 -9.08 3.02 13.92
CA SER A 102 -8.97 1.93 12.96
C SER A 102 -8.27 0.71 13.58
N ASP A 103 -8.80 -0.47 13.28
CA ASP A 103 -8.24 -1.75 13.72
C ASP A 103 -6.79 -1.98 13.25
N LEU A 104 -6.40 -1.38 12.14
CA LEU A 104 -5.02 -1.43 11.66
C LEU A 104 -4.02 -0.97 12.72
N PHE A 105 -4.32 0.10 13.48
CA PHE A 105 -3.40 0.62 14.50
C PHE A 105 -3.18 -0.37 15.65
N LYS A 106 -4.15 -1.24 15.95
CA LYS A 106 -4.00 -2.33 16.91
C LYS A 106 -3.15 -3.47 16.36
N ARG A 107 -3.31 -3.76 15.05
CA ARG A 107 -2.52 -4.80 14.35
C ARG A 107 -1.05 -4.41 14.19
N LEU A 108 -0.74 -3.11 14.14
CA LEU A 108 0.62 -2.57 14.08
C LEU A 108 1.34 -2.58 15.45
N ASP A 109 1.08 -3.57 16.28
CA ASP A 109 1.82 -3.78 17.52
C ASP A 109 3.20 -4.40 17.21
N ILE A 110 4.25 -3.58 17.26
CA ILE A 110 5.61 -4.01 16.96
C ILE A 110 6.10 -5.14 17.89
N LYS A 111 5.52 -5.32 19.10
CA LYS A 111 5.86 -6.41 20.02
C LYS A 111 5.48 -7.79 19.47
N GLN A 112 4.60 -7.85 18.49
CA GLN A 112 4.19 -9.08 17.82
C GLN A 112 5.01 -9.37 16.57
N MET A 113 5.95 -8.48 16.21
CA MET A 113 6.73 -8.54 14.98
C MET A 113 8.14 -9.10 15.23
N ARG A 114 8.84 -9.45 14.15
CA ARG A 114 10.21 -9.98 14.22
C ARG A 114 11.19 -8.87 14.57
N PHE A 115 12.01 -9.11 15.58
CA PHE A 115 13.05 -8.21 16.08
C PHE A 115 14.47 -8.63 15.67
N THR A 116 14.61 -9.43 14.60
CA THR A 116 15.89 -9.93 14.11
C THR A 116 16.76 -8.82 13.52
N ASN A 117 16.15 -7.98 12.68
CA ASN A 117 16.78 -6.81 12.06
C ASN A 117 15.70 -5.88 11.51
N PHE A 118 16.09 -4.68 11.07
CA PHE A 118 15.13 -3.69 10.55
C PHE A 118 14.44 -4.10 9.25
N PHE A 119 15.07 -4.91 8.41
CA PHE A 119 14.38 -5.42 7.21
C PHE A 119 13.25 -6.39 7.57
N ALA A 120 13.49 -7.28 8.55
CA ALA A 120 12.45 -8.19 9.04
C ALA A 120 11.30 -7.42 9.71
N LEU A 121 11.60 -6.46 10.58
CA LEU A 121 10.58 -5.63 11.24
C LEU A 121 9.76 -4.84 10.23
N TYR A 122 10.42 -4.16 9.28
CA TYR A 122 9.72 -3.37 8.26
C TYR A 122 8.88 -4.25 7.34
N SER A 123 9.35 -5.46 7.00
CA SER A 123 8.59 -6.42 6.22
C SER A 123 7.30 -6.83 6.95
N ASP A 124 7.37 -7.07 8.26
CA ASP A 124 6.17 -7.39 9.05
C ASP A 124 5.18 -6.22 9.11
N ILE A 125 5.66 -4.98 9.20
CA ILE A 125 4.81 -3.79 9.11
C ILE A 125 4.12 -3.72 7.73
N VAL A 126 4.87 -3.88 6.66
CA VAL A 126 4.36 -3.88 5.28
C VAL A 126 3.33 -4.99 5.06
N ASP A 127 3.62 -6.20 5.56
CA ASP A 127 2.72 -7.35 5.43
C ASP A 127 1.43 -7.15 6.23
N THR A 128 1.53 -6.60 7.45
CA THR A 128 0.36 -6.27 8.28
C THR A 128 -0.57 -5.27 7.57
N VAL A 129 -0.02 -4.21 6.97
CA VAL A 129 -0.82 -3.23 6.23
C VAL A 129 -1.42 -3.86 4.96
N SER A 130 -0.67 -4.72 4.27
CA SER A 130 -1.13 -5.40 3.06
C SER A 130 -2.31 -6.34 3.32
N ILE A 131 -2.21 -7.13 4.39
CA ILE A 131 -3.29 -8.03 4.82
C ILE A 131 -4.51 -7.22 5.28
N TYR A 132 -4.29 -6.11 6.01
CA TYR A 132 -5.37 -5.22 6.38
C TYR A 132 -6.08 -4.65 5.16
N ASN A 133 -5.35 -4.12 4.17
CA ASN A 133 -5.94 -3.59 2.94
C ASN A 133 -6.80 -4.64 2.23
N LEU A 134 -6.29 -5.87 2.09
CA LEU A 134 -7.10 -6.96 1.51
C LEU A 134 -8.35 -7.24 2.36
N SER A 135 -8.25 -7.20 3.69
CA SER A 135 -9.40 -7.47 4.58
C SER A 135 -10.52 -6.43 4.46
N THR A 136 -10.25 -5.25 3.89
CA THR A 136 -11.28 -4.24 3.57
C THR A 136 -12.04 -4.57 2.27
N MET A 137 -11.46 -5.39 1.40
CA MET A 137 -12.04 -5.78 0.10
C MET A 137 -12.80 -7.10 0.20
N MET A 138 -12.31 -8.03 1.03
CA MET A 138 -12.87 -9.38 1.18
C MET A 138 -12.51 -9.98 2.54
N PRO A 139 -13.25 -10.99 3.03
CA PRO A 139 -12.80 -11.77 4.17
C PRO A 139 -11.44 -12.40 3.83
N ALA A 140 -10.42 -12.06 4.59
CA ALA A 140 -9.07 -12.62 4.38
C ALA A 140 -8.96 -13.97 5.10
N ASP A 141 -8.23 -14.91 4.47
CA ASP A 141 -7.79 -16.14 5.13
C ASP A 141 -6.75 -15.77 6.20
N ASP A 142 -6.87 -16.34 7.39
CA ASP A 142 -5.95 -16.11 8.51
C ASP A 142 -4.50 -16.54 8.19
N ASN A 143 -4.30 -17.38 7.17
CA ASN A 143 -2.99 -17.88 6.76
C ASN A 143 -2.39 -17.13 5.55
N ILE A 144 -3.06 -16.11 5.02
CA ILE A 144 -2.55 -15.39 3.85
C ILE A 144 -1.28 -14.62 4.18
N THR A 145 -0.27 -14.73 3.34
CA THR A 145 0.96 -13.93 3.47
C THR A 145 0.75 -12.51 2.94
N GLY A 146 1.56 -11.55 3.41
CA GLY A 146 1.50 -10.16 2.91
C GLY A 146 1.75 -10.06 1.40
N LEU A 147 2.62 -10.92 0.84
CA LEU A 147 2.87 -10.96 -0.60
C LEU A 147 1.63 -11.45 -1.38
N GLU A 148 0.97 -12.49 -0.90
CA GLU A 148 -0.26 -12.99 -1.51
C GLU A 148 -1.39 -11.97 -1.39
N ALA A 149 -1.51 -11.31 -0.23
CA ALA A 149 -2.48 -10.25 0.00
C ALA A 149 -2.28 -9.08 -0.99
N ARG A 150 -1.04 -8.64 -1.21
CA ARG A 150 -0.74 -7.58 -2.21
C ARG A 150 -1.10 -8.00 -3.63
N LYS A 151 -0.75 -9.23 -4.02
CA LYS A 151 -1.06 -9.74 -5.36
C LYS A 151 -2.56 -9.80 -5.60
N LEU A 152 -3.30 -10.31 -4.62
CA LEU A 152 -4.76 -10.47 -4.72
C LEU A 152 -5.47 -9.10 -4.73
N ALA A 153 -5.09 -8.18 -3.84
CA ALA A 153 -5.62 -6.83 -3.81
C ALA A 153 -5.41 -6.11 -5.16
N ARG A 154 -4.19 -6.20 -5.70
CA ARG A 154 -3.86 -5.62 -7.00
C ARG A 154 -4.69 -6.22 -8.14
N GLU A 155 -4.87 -7.55 -8.17
CA GLU A 155 -5.69 -8.18 -9.19
C GLU A 155 -7.15 -7.70 -9.13
N ILE A 156 -7.69 -7.50 -7.92
CA ILE A 156 -9.03 -6.94 -7.73
C ILE A 156 -9.10 -5.49 -8.23
N GLU A 157 -8.13 -4.64 -7.88
CA GLU A 157 -8.04 -3.26 -8.33
C GLU A 157 -7.93 -3.14 -9.86
N ASP A 158 -7.06 -3.93 -10.49
CA ASP A 158 -6.88 -3.95 -11.94
C ASP A 158 -8.20 -4.32 -12.66
N ILE A 159 -8.94 -5.30 -12.13
CA ILE A 159 -10.26 -5.69 -12.66
C ILE A 159 -11.26 -4.54 -12.51
N GLU A 160 -11.29 -3.87 -11.37
CA GLU A 160 -12.19 -2.74 -11.12
C GLU A 160 -11.90 -1.55 -12.06
N GLU A 161 -10.63 -1.20 -12.25
CA GLU A 161 -10.22 -0.15 -13.18
C GLU A 161 -10.62 -0.50 -14.62
N GLU A 162 -10.38 -1.73 -15.07
CA GLU A 162 -10.80 -2.17 -16.41
C GLU A 162 -12.32 -2.11 -16.57
N MET A 163 -13.08 -2.51 -15.56
CA MET A 163 -14.53 -2.42 -15.58
C MET A 163 -15.03 -0.98 -15.66
N ILE A 164 -14.41 -0.04 -14.96
CA ILE A 164 -14.72 1.39 -15.01
C ILE A 164 -14.49 1.91 -16.42
N ASP A 165 -13.35 1.61 -17.03
CA ASP A 165 -13.00 2.01 -18.39
C ASP A 165 -13.99 1.46 -19.43
N LEU A 166 -14.34 0.18 -19.32
CA LEU A 166 -15.31 -0.45 -20.22
C LEU A 166 -16.71 0.17 -20.07
N ARG A 167 -17.13 0.49 -18.85
CA ARG A 167 -18.41 1.19 -18.60
C ARG A 167 -18.42 2.59 -19.19
N HIS A 168 -17.29 3.32 -19.12
CA HIS A 168 -17.14 4.62 -19.78
C HIS A 168 -17.22 4.52 -21.32
N LYS A 169 -16.59 3.49 -21.91
CA LYS A 169 -16.68 3.20 -23.35
C LYS A 169 -18.11 2.84 -23.75
N LEU A 170 -18.78 1.99 -22.95
CA LEU A 170 -20.16 1.58 -23.20
C LEU A 170 -21.14 2.76 -23.24
N LYS A 171 -20.96 3.74 -22.34
CA LYS A 171 -21.81 4.96 -22.31
C LYS A 171 -21.68 5.81 -23.56
N LYS A 172 -20.51 5.80 -24.22
CA LYS A 172 -20.21 6.61 -25.42
C LYS A 172 -20.48 5.87 -26.73
N GLU A 173 -20.61 4.54 -26.68
CA GLU A 173 -20.82 3.72 -27.88
C GLU A 173 -22.25 3.87 -28.41
N SER A 174 -22.41 3.98 -29.72
CA SER A 174 -23.72 4.07 -30.39
C SER A 174 -24.12 2.76 -31.08
N GLN A 175 -23.14 1.95 -31.52
CA GLN A 175 -23.39 0.73 -32.26
C GLN A 175 -23.82 -0.41 -31.35
N PHE A 176 -24.98 -1.02 -31.64
CA PHE A 176 -25.56 -2.07 -30.83
C PHE A 176 -24.61 -3.28 -30.63
N ASN A 177 -24.00 -3.79 -31.69
CA ASN A 177 -23.10 -4.95 -31.61
C ASN A 177 -21.90 -4.68 -30.71
N ARG A 178 -21.30 -3.48 -30.79
CA ARG A 178 -20.19 -3.08 -29.92
C ARG A 178 -20.64 -2.94 -28.46
N LYS A 179 -21.84 -2.42 -28.22
CA LYS A 179 -22.41 -2.41 -26.86
C LYS A 179 -22.55 -3.80 -26.27
N MET A 180 -23.02 -4.77 -27.07
CA MET A 180 -23.11 -6.16 -26.66
C MET A 180 -21.74 -6.75 -26.29
N GLU A 181 -20.71 -6.53 -27.11
CA GLU A 181 -19.34 -6.99 -26.84
C GLU A 181 -18.78 -6.38 -25.54
N LEU A 182 -18.98 -5.08 -25.32
CA LEU A 182 -18.53 -4.41 -24.09
C LEU A 182 -19.26 -4.98 -22.86
N ASN A 183 -20.56 -5.19 -22.94
CA ASN A 183 -21.34 -5.80 -21.86
C ASN A 183 -20.87 -7.23 -21.53
N ILE A 184 -20.54 -8.04 -22.53
CA ILE A 184 -19.99 -9.40 -22.33
C ILE A 184 -18.64 -9.32 -21.60
N LYS A 185 -17.77 -8.39 -21.99
CA LYS A 185 -16.49 -8.20 -21.30
C LYS A 185 -16.66 -7.80 -19.84
N ILE A 186 -17.55 -6.83 -19.57
CA ILE A 186 -17.85 -6.39 -18.20
C ILE A 186 -18.36 -7.56 -17.37
N LYS A 187 -19.31 -8.35 -17.87
CA LYS A 187 -19.81 -9.53 -17.15
C LYS A 187 -18.73 -10.56 -16.84
N ARG A 188 -17.79 -10.81 -17.76
CA ARG A 188 -16.66 -11.73 -17.51
C ARG A 188 -15.75 -11.22 -16.39
N LEU A 189 -15.48 -9.92 -16.36
CA LEU A 189 -14.69 -9.32 -15.29
C LEU A 189 -15.42 -9.35 -13.96
N GLU A 190 -16.73 -9.09 -13.93
CA GLU A 190 -17.56 -9.24 -12.74
C GLU A 190 -17.52 -10.68 -12.18
N GLN A 191 -17.63 -11.68 -13.06
CA GLN A 191 -17.49 -13.10 -12.65
C GLN A 191 -16.09 -13.38 -12.09
N ARG A 192 -15.03 -12.93 -12.78
CA ARG A 192 -13.66 -13.11 -12.30
C ARG A 192 -13.45 -12.48 -10.92
N LYS A 193 -13.93 -11.25 -10.73
CA LYS A 193 -13.88 -10.57 -9.43
C LYS A 193 -14.62 -11.35 -8.36
N ASN A 194 -15.84 -11.81 -8.64
CA ASN A 194 -16.64 -12.61 -7.68
C ASN A 194 -15.94 -13.91 -7.30
N ASN A 195 -15.30 -14.60 -8.25
CA ASN A 195 -14.53 -15.81 -7.95
C ASN A 195 -13.33 -15.50 -7.02
N LEU A 196 -12.62 -14.38 -7.24
CA LEU A 196 -11.53 -13.96 -6.35
C LEU A 196 -12.02 -13.60 -4.95
N LEU A 197 -13.21 -13.02 -4.84
CA LEU A 197 -13.82 -12.66 -3.55
C LEU A 197 -14.43 -13.85 -2.80
N GLY A 198 -14.24 -15.10 -3.28
CA GLY A 198 -14.78 -16.30 -2.64
C GLY A 198 -16.28 -16.52 -2.89
N GLY A 199 -16.83 -15.84 -3.89
CA GLY A 199 -18.22 -16.07 -4.31
C GLY A 199 -18.35 -17.38 -5.07
N ASP A 200 -18.74 -18.44 -4.39
CA ASP A 200 -19.29 -19.64 -5.03
C ASP A 200 -20.53 -19.22 -5.83
N ILE A 201 -20.42 -19.23 -7.15
CA ILE A 201 -21.60 -19.21 -8.02
C ILE A 201 -22.13 -20.65 -8.07
N ASN A 202 -22.85 -21.04 -7.03
CA ASN A 202 -23.82 -22.10 -7.10
C ASN A 202 -25.21 -21.47 -7.30
N GLY A 203 -25.62 -21.43 -8.52
CA GLY A 203 -26.94 -20.97 -8.93
C GLY A 203 -27.17 -21.27 -10.41
#